data_45ee7c837324cda451868cff1891ae33
#
_entry.id   45ee7c837324cda451868cff1891ae33
#
_cell.length_a   1.000
_cell.length_b   1.000
_cell.length_c   1.000
_cell.angle_alpha   90.00
_cell.angle_beta   90.00
_cell.angle_gamma   90.00
#
_symmetry.space_group_name_H-M   'P 1'
#
loop_
_entity.id
_entity.type
_entity.pdbx_description
1 polymer ?
#
loop_
_entity_poly.entity_id
_entity_poly.type
_entity_poly.pdbx_seq_one_letter_code
_entity_poly.pdbx_strand_id
1 'polypeptide(L)'
;MKVTLISDTHTKHNQLNGDLPGGDLLIHAGDFMNSGYIPIEAMEFFNWFDKISIYDTKVLIAGNHDRWMENQSEEALGILTGYKTIEYLQDEEMVLYFDGPNGDHPEDNIRIQGEP
;
A
#
# COMPACT_ATOMS: atom_id res chain seq x y z
N MET A 1 15.79 -4.50 9.55
CA MET A 1 14.81 -4.05 8.56
C MET A 1 13.86 -3.04 9.19
N LYS A 2 13.50 -1.99 8.45
CA LYS A 2 12.62 -0.95 8.94
C LYS A 2 11.30 -0.98 8.17
N VAL A 3 10.19 -1.22 8.88
CA VAL A 3 8.85 -1.32 8.31
C VAL A 3 7.96 -0.24 8.92
N THR A 4 7.26 0.51 8.07
CA THR A 4 6.26 1.48 8.51
C THR A 4 4.88 0.96 8.13
N LEU A 5 3.96 0.96 9.08
CA LEU A 5 2.59 0.52 8.90
C LEU A 5 1.64 1.69 9.11
N ILE A 6 0.80 1.96 8.11
CA ILE A 6 -0.24 3.00 8.22
C ILE A 6 -1.58 2.43 7.79
N SER A 7 -2.67 3.05 8.22
CA SER A 7 -4.02 2.67 7.82
C SER A 7 -5.01 3.79 8.15
N ASP A 8 -6.25 3.62 7.67
CA ASP A 8 -7.38 4.47 8.06
C ASP A 8 -7.13 5.97 7.82
N THR A 9 -6.52 6.28 6.69
CA THR A 9 -6.23 7.69 6.35
C THR A 9 -7.46 8.45 5.86
N HIS A 10 -8.47 7.76 5.33
CA HIS A 10 -9.78 8.32 4.97
C HIS A 10 -9.67 9.68 4.25
N THR A 11 -8.91 9.73 3.15
CA THR A 11 -8.60 10.93 2.34
C THR A 11 -7.73 11.97 3.03
N LYS A 12 -7.31 11.72 4.28
CA LYS A 12 -6.47 12.66 5.04
C LYS A 12 -5.00 12.28 5.02
N HIS A 13 -4.59 11.50 4.01
CA HIS A 13 -3.21 11.02 3.88
C HIS A 13 -2.19 12.17 3.83
N ASN A 14 -2.56 13.34 3.31
CA ASN A 14 -1.67 14.50 3.27
C ASN A 14 -1.18 14.95 4.65
N GLN A 15 -1.93 14.62 5.71
CA GLN A 15 -1.52 14.94 7.07
C GLN A 15 -0.26 14.20 7.51
N LEU A 16 0.10 13.13 6.78
CA LEU A 16 1.32 12.36 7.03
C LEU A 16 2.55 12.93 6.32
N ASN A 17 2.38 13.97 5.52
CA ASN A 17 3.52 14.57 4.82
C ASN A 17 4.56 15.07 5.82
N GLY A 18 5.80 14.61 5.65
CA GLY A 18 6.89 14.97 6.55
C GLY A 18 7.00 14.12 7.81
N ASP A 19 5.99 13.29 8.11
CA ASP A 19 5.99 12.46 9.31
C ASP A 19 6.44 11.02 9.06
N LEU A 20 6.53 10.60 7.80
CA LEU A 20 6.96 9.25 7.46
C LEU A 20 8.48 9.12 7.56
N PRO A 21 8.98 8.15 8.35
CA PRO A 21 10.42 8.06 8.61
C PRO A 21 11.27 7.51 7.47
N GLY A 22 10.65 6.85 6.48
CA GLY A 22 11.38 6.13 5.44
C GLY A 22 11.87 4.78 5.93
N GLY A 23 12.36 3.95 5.02
CA GLY A 23 12.87 2.63 5.37
C GLY A 23 12.75 1.64 4.22
N ASP A 24 12.66 0.37 4.58
CA ASP A 24 12.61 -0.71 3.59
C ASP A 24 11.22 -0.94 3.04
N LEU A 25 10.20 -0.84 3.88
CA LEU A 25 8.85 -1.22 3.52
C LEU A 25 7.82 -0.28 4.13
N LEU A 26 6.91 0.20 3.29
CA LEU A 26 5.72 0.92 3.73
C LEU A 26 4.49 0.10 3.36
N ILE A 27 3.64 -0.18 4.34
CA ILE A 27 2.39 -0.90 4.13
C ILE A 27 1.23 0.01 4.52
N HIS A 28 0.27 0.20 3.61
CA HIS A 28 -1.02 0.79 3.95
C HIS A 28 -2.04 -0.33 4.04
N ALA A 29 -2.59 -0.52 5.23
CA ALA A 29 -3.46 -1.65 5.54
C ALA A 29 -4.95 -1.40 5.24
N GLY A 30 -5.25 -0.35 4.48
CA GLY A 30 -6.61 -0.11 4.00
C GLY A 30 -7.30 1.08 4.63
N ASP A 31 -8.54 1.32 4.17
CA ASP A 31 -9.37 2.43 4.57
C ASP A 31 -8.75 3.79 4.21
N PHE A 32 -8.28 3.90 2.96
CA PHE A 32 -7.75 5.15 2.42
C PHE A 32 -8.85 6.03 1.82
N MET A 33 -10.01 5.48 1.54
CA MET A 33 -11.16 6.23 1.01
C MET A 33 -12.07 6.66 2.15
N ASN A 34 -12.79 7.77 1.96
CA ASN A 34 -13.74 8.26 2.96
C ASN A 34 -15.10 7.57 2.81
N SER A 35 -15.76 7.74 1.66
CA SER A 35 -17.05 7.10 1.39
C SER A 35 -16.89 5.65 0.94
N GLY A 36 -15.77 5.34 0.31
CA GLY A 36 -15.50 4.02 -0.25
C GLY A 36 -16.02 3.81 -1.66
N TYR A 37 -16.78 4.75 -2.21
CA TYR A 37 -17.44 4.60 -3.50
C TYR A 37 -17.00 5.61 -4.57
N ILE A 38 -16.34 6.67 -4.20
CA ILE A 38 -15.96 7.77 -5.10
C ILE A 38 -14.56 7.53 -5.66
N PRO A 39 -14.42 7.22 -6.97
CA PRO A 39 -13.11 6.87 -7.54
C PRO A 39 -12.03 7.93 -7.36
N ILE A 40 -12.39 9.22 -7.40
CA ILE A 40 -11.41 10.30 -7.26
C ILE A 40 -10.68 10.24 -5.90
N GLU A 41 -11.35 9.79 -4.85
CA GLU A 41 -10.72 9.62 -3.53
C GLU A 41 -9.57 8.63 -3.61
N ALA A 42 -9.80 7.51 -4.30
CA ALA A 42 -8.76 6.49 -4.48
C ALA A 42 -7.63 7.02 -5.35
N MET A 43 -7.95 7.71 -6.44
CA MET A 43 -6.94 8.24 -7.37
C MET A 43 -6.05 9.27 -6.70
N GLU A 44 -6.61 10.15 -5.88
CA GLU A 44 -5.83 11.12 -5.11
C GLU A 44 -4.88 10.42 -4.14
N PHE A 45 -5.37 9.36 -3.49
CA PHE A 45 -4.54 8.57 -2.60
C PHE A 45 -3.42 7.85 -3.38
N PHE A 46 -3.73 7.25 -4.53
CA PHE A 46 -2.74 6.55 -5.35
C PHE A 46 -1.64 7.51 -5.80
N ASN A 47 -2.01 8.72 -6.23
CA ASN A 47 -1.03 9.74 -6.63
C ASN A 47 -0.09 10.09 -5.48
N TRP A 48 -0.62 10.27 -4.28
CA TRP A 48 0.17 10.56 -3.09
C TRP A 48 1.09 9.39 -2.74
N PHE A 49 0.54 8.19 -2.70
CA PHE A 49 1.28 6.97 -2.30
C PHE A 49 2.41 6.66 -3.29
N ASP A 50 2.12 6.78 -4.58
CA ASP A 50 3.10 6.51 -5.63
C ASP A 50 4.30 7.45 -5.57
N LYS A 51 4.08 8.70 -5.17
CA LYS A 51 5.14 9.70 -5.11
C LYS A 51 6.07 9.55 -3.92
N ILE A 52 5.71 8.73 -2.94
CA ILE A 52 6.57 8.48 -1.79
C ILE A 52 7.79 7.68 -2.26
N SER A 53 8.98 8.25 -2.14
CA SER A 53 10.21 7.65 -2.67
C SER A 53 11.21 7.21 -1.60
N ILE A 54 10.86 7.39 -0.32
CA ILE A 54 11.77 7.10 0.80
C ILE A 54 11.64 5.67 1.33
N TYR A 55 10.91 4.82 0.60
CA TYR A 55 10.78 3.38 0.90
C TYR A 55 11.16 2.57 -0.33
N ASP A 56 11.83 1.45 -0.13
CA ASP A 56 12.22 0.55 -1.21
C ASP A 56 11.01 -0.16 -1.81
N THR A 57 10.06 -0.54 -0.97
CA THR A 57 8.84 -1.24 -1.39
C THR A 57 7.63 -0.63 -0.70
N LYS A 58 6.55 -0.48 -1.46
CA LYS A 58 5.28 0.03 -0.93
C LYS A 58 4.16 -0.94 -1.28
N VAL A 59 3.39 -1.36 -0.27
CA VAL A 59 2.30 -2.31 -0.42
C VAL A 59 0.99 -1.67 0.01
N LEU A 60 -0.04 -1.88 -0.77
CA LEU A 60 -1.39 -1.37 -0.51
C LEU A 60 -2.38 -2.51 -0.44
N ILE A 61 -3.20 -2.52 0.61
CA ILE A 61 -4.29 -3.46 0.80
C ILE A 61 -5.57 -2.64 0.96
N ALA A 62 -6.66 -3.02 0.29
CA ALA A 62 -7.94 -2.35 0.47
C ALA A 62 -8.58 -2.77 1.80
N GLY A 63 -9.18 -1.80 2.50
CA GLY A 63 -9.91 -2.05 3.75
C GLY A 63 -11.41 -2.09 3.53
N ASN A 64 -12.15 -2.20 4.65
CA ASN A 64 -13.61 -2.32 4.62
C ASN A 64 -14.31 -1.09 4.02
N HIS A 65 -13.71 0.09 4.16
CA HIS A 65 -14.28 1.33 3.64
C HIS A 65 -13.88 1.63 2.20
N ASP A 66 -13.02 0.81 1.61
CA ASP A 66 -12.56 1.00 0.22
C ASP A 66 -13.41 0.18 -0.75
N ARG A 67 -14.72 0.37 -0.69
CA ARG A 67 -15.69 -0.49 -1.39
C ARG A 67 -15.60 -0.39 -2.90
N TRP A 68 -15.14 0.72 -3.43
CA TRP A 68 -14.92 0.87 -4.87
C TRP A 68 -13.89 -0.14 -5.38
N MET A 69 -12.85 -0.41 -4.56
CA MET A 69 -11.83 -1.40 -4.91
C MET A 69 -12.42 -2.80 -5.06
N GLU A 70 -13.42 -3.13 -4.23
CA GLU A 70 -14.09 -4.41 -4.26
C GLU A 70 -15.16 -4.47 -5.35
N ASN A 71 -16.04 -3.44 -5.40
CA ASN A 71 -17.19 -3.41 -6.29
C ASN A 71 -16.83 -3.17 -7.75
N GLN A 72 -15.75 -2.43 -8.01
CA GLN A 72 -15.27 -2.08 -9.34
C GLN A 72 -13.83 -2.53 -9.53
N SER A 73 -13.55 -3.78 -9.15
CA SER A 73 -12.18 -4.27 -9.08
C SER A 73 -11.43 -4.21 -10.42
N GLU A 74 -12.10 -4.49 -11.54
CA GLU A 74 -11.45 -4.42 -12.86
C GLU A 74 -11.01 -2.99 -13.19
N GLU A 75 -11.88 -2.01 -12.92
CA GLU A 75 -11.56 -0.61 -13.14
C GLU A 75 -10.43 -0.16 -12.23
N ALA A 76 -10.53 -0.51 -10.93
CA ALA A 76 -9.53 -0.14 -9.94
C ALA A 76 -8.16 -0.73 -10.29
N LEU A 77 -8.11 -2.00 -10.64
CA LEU A 77 -6.85 -2.66 -11.01
C LEU A 77 -6.27 -2.08 -12.29
N GLY A 78 -7.12 -1.73 -13.26
CA GLY A 78 -6.68 -1.07 -14.48
C GLY A 78 -6.03 0.28 -14.21
N ILE A 79 -6.59 1.06 -13.30
CA ILE A 79 -6.02 2.34 -12.89
C ILE A 79 -4.71 2.12 -12.14
N LEU A 80 -4.67 1.14 -11.24
CA LEU A 80 -3.47 0.85 -10.44
C LEU A 80 -2.27 0.42 -11.28
N THR A 81 -2.50 -0.20 -12.45
CA THR A 81 -1.39 -0.56 -13.33
C THR A 81 -0.58 0.63 -13.81
N GLY A 82 -1.15 1.84 -13.77
CA GLY A 82 -0.44 3.07 -14.10
C GLY A 82 0.48 3.57 -12.98
N TYR A 83 0.37 3.02 -11.78
CA TYR A 83 1.17 3.41 -10.61
C TYR A 83 2.20 2.33 -10.32
N LYS A 84 3.36 2.43 -10.94
CA LYS A 84 4.35 1.34 -10.99
C LYS A 84 5.03 1.05 -9.66
N THR A 85 5.00 1.99 -8.72
CA THR A 85 5.66 1.80 -7.42
C THR A 85 4.73 1.21 -6.36
N ILE A 86 3.44 1.03 -6.66
CA ILE A 86 2.45 0.49 -5.73
C ILE A 86 2.24 -1.00 -6.00
N GLU A 87 2.50 -1.83 -4.98
CA GLU A 87 2.17 -3.25 -5.00
C GLU A 87 0.82 -3.43 -4.30
N TYR A 88 -0.23 -3.73 -5.07
CA TYR A 88 -1.57 -3.91 -4.53
C TYR A 88 -1.88 -5.38 -4.32
N LEU A 89 -2.38 -5.72 -3.12
CA LEU A 89 -2.75 -7.09 -2.77
C LEU A 89 -4.25 -7.17 -2.45
N GLN A 90 -4.91 -8.12 -3.09
CA GLN A 90 -6.31 -8.47 -2.82
C GLN A 90 -6.42 -9.99 -2.98
N ASP A 91 -6.80 -10.70 -1.92
CA ASP A 91 -6.87 -12.15 -1.91
C ASP A 91 -5.54 -12.82 -2.30
N GLU A 92 -4.43 -12.13 -2.07
CA GLU A 92 -3.12 -12.57 -2.49
C GLU A 92 -2.16 -12.57 -1.33
N GLU A 93 -1.07 -13.30 -1.51
CA GLU A 93 0.03 -13.33 -0.56
C GLU A 93 1.29 -12.87 -1.28
N MET A 94 2.07 -12.03 -0.62
CA MET A 94 3.37 -11.60 -1.09
C MET A 94 4.41 -11.95 -0.04
N VAL A 95 5.53 -12.50 -0.48
CA VAL A 95 6.69 -12.72 0.39
C VAL A 95 7.81 -11.81 -0.07
N LEU A 96 8.31 -10.99 0.83
CA LEU A 96 9.41 -10.10 0.56
C LEU A 96 10.68 -10.68 1.15
N TYR A 97 11.73 -10.71 0.34
CA TYR A 97 13.02 -11.26 0.71
C TYR A 97 14.00 -10.12 0.89
N PHE A 98 14.63 -10.06 2.05
CA PHE A 98 15.60 -9.02 2.38
C PHE A 98 16.96 -9.66 2.60
N ASP A 99 17.96 -9.19 1.87
CA ASP A 99 19.32 -9.67 2.02
C ASP A 99 20.00 -8.93 3.16
N GLY A 100 20.56 -9.69 4.11
CA GLY A 100 21.40 -9.14 5.16
C GLY A 100 22.82 -8.94 4.68
N PRO A 101 23.70 -8.45 5.57
CA PRO A 101 25.11 -8.18 5.21
C PRO A 101 25.87 -9.39 4.69
N ASN A 102 25.47 -10.59 5.10
CA ASN A 102 26.11 -11.86 4.71
C ASN A 102 25.29 -12.66 3.70
N GLY A 103 24.30 -12.01 3.06
CA GLY A 103 23.44 -12.67 2.10
C GLY A 103 22.09 -13.04 2.70
N ASP A 104 21.64 -14.24 2.44
CA ASP A 104 20.29 -14.69 2.75
C ASP A 104 20.04 -14.82 4.26
N HIS A 105 19.07 -14.06 4.76
CA HIS A 105 18.60 -14.13 6.15
C HIS A 105 17.10 -14.41 6.15
N PRO A 106 16.66 -15.67 6.17
CA PRO A 106 15.23 -16.02 6.11
C PRO A 106 14.38 -15.35 7.19
N GLU A 107 14.95 -15.09 8.37
CA GLU A 107 14.25 -14.42 9.47
C GLU A 107 13.88 -12.97 9.15
N ASP A 108 14.51 -12.38 8.15
CA ASP A 108 14.22 -11.02 7.72
C ASP A 108 13.17 -10.97 6.61
N ASN A 109 12.72 -12.13 6.12
CA ASN A 109 11.68 -12.19 5.12
C ASN A 109 10.32 -11.89 5.73
N ILE A 110 9.49 -11.16 4.99
CA ILE A 110 8.16 -10.78 5.44
C ILE A 110 7.12 -11.36 4.48
N ARG A 111 6.10 -12.01 5.06
CA ARG A 111 4.94 -12.48 4.32
C ARG A 111 3.78 -11.51 4.55
N ILE A 112 3.22 -11.02 3.46
CA ILE A 112 2.08 -10.10 3.49
C ILE A 112 0.92 -10.77 2.78
N GLN A 113 -0.25 -10.78 3.43
CA GLN A 113 -1.45 -11.38 2.86
C GLN A 113 -2.51 -10.30 2.73
N GLY A 114 -3.06 -10.14 1.52
CA GLY A 114 -4.18 -9.26 1.27
C GLY A 114 -5.49 -9.91 1.70
N GLU A 115 -6.35 -9.13 2.35
CA GLU A 115 -7.67 -9.59 2.75
C GLU A 115 -8.68 -9.45 1.60
N PRO A 116 -9.66 -10.35 1.52
CA PRO A 116 -10.70 -10.25 0.51
C PRO A 116 -11.62 -9.05 0.71
#